data_4a23cc3f81a35ce80f6766facdb0ad7d
#
_entry.id   4a23cc3f81a35ce80f6766facdb0ad7d
#
_cell.length_a   1.000
_cell.length_b   1.000
_cell.length_c   1.000
_cell.angle_alpha   90.00
_cell.angle_beta   90.00
_cell.angle_gamma   90.00
#
_symmetry.space_group_name_H-M   'P 1'
#
loop_
_entity.id
_entity.type
_entity.pdbx_description
1 polymer ?
#
loop_
_entity_poly.entity_id
_entity_poly.type
_entity_poly.pdbx_seq_one_letter_code
_entity_poly.pdbx_strand_id
1 'polypeptide(L)'
;MLVKSEALVIKRTPYTDHSAVVKLFTREFGLLPFLIQGLHGKQNKNSLFQPGTLIEVVFHKQNRGMMRAKEISLISGWGYTHHPLHDQVRWFFLEILSHSLHEEQPEETLFDLSKITFQSLNDGCKHLPILPIQFLYKFCDVTGHGIQITEETKRIGFDILSGMPATSKSVPSNMIDGELCSALEEISINNDFTLPSKQRRSLVNKLVQYLEIHAIPGKTLKSLDILQMIMQEPQS
;
A
#
# COMPACT_ATOMS: atom_id res chain seq x y z
N MET A 1 27.27 12.70 0.59
CA MET A 1 26.94 12.74 2.04
C MET A 1 26.51 11.34 2.45
N LEU A 2 27.00 10.85 3.57
CA LEU A 2 26.51 9.58 4.16
C LEU A 2 25.20 9.87 4.91
N VAL A 3 24.16 9.11 4.60
CA VAL A 3 22.83 9.26 5.20
C VAL A 3 22.30 7.92 5.68
N LYS A 4 21.38 7.96 6.63
CA LYS A 4 20.68 6.83 7.22
C LYS A 4 19.18 7.08 7.07
N SER A 5 18.42 6.06 6.68
CA SER A 5 16.97 6.14 6.51
C SER A 5 16.31 4.80 6.80
N GLU A 6 15.09 4.84 7.31
CA GLU A 6 14.17 3.70 7.22
C GLU A 6 13.71 3.54 5.77
N ALA A 7 13.51 2.31 5.33
CA ALA A 7 13.08 2.02 3.97
C ALA A 7 12.21 0.77 3.88
N LEU A 8 11.13 0.85 3.09
CA LEU A 8 10.30 -0.28 2.72
C LEU A 8 10.77 -0.84 1.38
N VAL A 9 10.98 -2.14 1.31
CA VAL A 9 11.34 -2.83 0.05
C VAL A 9 10.10 -2.91 -0.84
N ILE A 10 10.09 -2.18 -1.96
CA ILE A 10 8.98 -2.17 -2.91
C ILE A 10 9.13 -3.26 -3.94
N LYS A 11 10.30 -3.37 -4.56
CA LYS A 11 10.54 -4.30 -5.65
C LYS A 11 11.99 -4.76 -5.67
N ARG A 12 12.20 -6.03 -5.99
CA ARG A 12 13.51 -6.61 -6.27
C ARG A 12 13.50 -7.19 -7.67
N THR A 13 14.50 -6.82 -8.46
CA THR A 13 14.70 -7.32 -9.83
C THR A 13 16.12 -7.90 -9.93
N PRO A 14 16.31 -9.18 -10.28
CA PRO A 14 17.63 -9.75 -10.53
C PRO A 14 18.37 -8.92 -11.60
N TYR A 15 19.66 -8.69 -11.39
CA TYR A 15 20.51 -7.93 -12.32
C TYR A 15 21.63 -8.80 -12.88
N THR A 16 22.30 -9.54 -12.02
CA THR A 16 23.26 -10.62 -12.37
C THR A 16 23.06 -11.78 -11.40
N ASP A 17 23.78 -12.89 -11.59
CA ASP A 17 23.72 -14.07 -10.71
C ASP A 17 23.96 -13.74 -9.24
N HIS A 18 24.72 -12.68 -8.95
CA HIS A 18 25.10 -12.30 -7.58
C HIS A 18 24.61 -10.91 -7.17
N SER A 19 23.79 -10.25 -7.99
CA SER A 19 23.29 -8.89 -7.70
C SER A 19 21.83 -8.69 -8.11
N ALA A 20 21.18 -7.74 -7.46
CA ALA A 20 19.83 -7.29 -7.81
C ALA A 20 19.71 -5.77 -7.70
N VAL A 21 18.82 -5.21 -8.49
CA VAL A 21 18.31 -3.86 -8.29
C VAL A 21 17.11 -3.95 -7.36
N VAL A 22 17.19 -3.25 -6.22
CA VAL A 22 16.14 -3.18 -5.23
C VAL A 22 15.61 -1.76 -5.17
N LYS A 23 14.32 -1.57 -5.42
CA LYS A 23 13.65 -0.28 -5.22
C LYS A 23 13.22 -0.18 -3.76
N LEU A 24 13.77 0.80 -3.05
CA LEU A 24 13.49 1.10 -1.66
C LEU A 24 12.70 2.40 -1.57
N PHE A 25 11.54 2.36 -0.94
CA PHE A 25 10.83 3.56 -0.53
C PHE A 25 11.41 4.02 0.80
N THR A 26 12.24 5.04 0.75
CA THR A 26 12.91 5.62 1.91
C THR A 26 12.06 6.77 2.48
N ARG A 27 12.06 6.92 3.80
CA ARG A 27 11.21 7.92 4.46
C ARG A 27 11.55 9.35 4.01
N GLU A 28 12.84 9.71 4.02
CA GLU A 28 13.29 11.09 3.80
C GLU A 28 13.68 11.39 2.33
N PHE A 29 13.84 10.35 1.49
CA PHE A 29 14.38 10.53 0.13
C PHE A 29 13.46 9.98 -0.97
N GLY A 30 12.28 9.45 -0.62
CA GLY A 30 11.36 8.85 -1.57
C GLY A 30 11.84 7.50 -2.12
N LEU A 31 11.37 7.15 -3.31
CA LEU A 31 11.72 5.89 -3.97
C LEU A 31 13.11 5.98 -4.57
N LEU A 32 14.03 5.10 -4.14
CA LEU A 32 15.40 5.05 -4.64
C LEU A 32 15.78 3.66 -5.15
N PRO A 33 16.45 3.54 -6.32
CA PRO A 33 17.01 2.29 -6.79
C PRO A 33 18.37 2.01 -6.14
N PHE A 34 18.54 0.83 -5.57
CA PHE A 34 19.78 0.34 -4.98
C PHE A 34 20.35 -0.84 -5.77
N LEU A 35 21.63 -0.79 -6.09
CA LEU A 35 22.36 -1.98 -6.57
C LEU A 35 22.91 -2.75 -5.36
N ILE A 36 22.33 -3.92 -5.11
CA ILE A 36 22.73 -4.81 -4.02
C ILE A 36 23.57 -5.96 -4.60
N GLN A 37 24.75 -6.15 -4.05
CA GLN A 37 25.70 -7.22 -4.42
C GLN A 37 25.85 -8.24 -3.28
N GLY A 38 26.31 -9.45 -3.61
CA GLY A 38 26.62 -10.50 -2.63
C GLY A 38 25.37 -11.12 -1.99
N LEU A 39 24.27 -11.22 -2.71
CA LEU A 39 22.99 -11.76 -2.20
C LEU A 39 23.09 -13.24 -1.76
N HIS A 40 24.02 -14.02 -2.34
CA HIS A 40 24.23 -15.44 -2.06
C HIS A 40 25.48 -15.72 -1.20
N GLY A 41 26.02 -14.70 -0.51
CA GLY A 41 27.17 -14.84 0.39
C GLY A 41 26.84 -15.58 1.69
N LYS A 42 27.87 -15.82 2.53
CA LYS A 42 27.75 -16.50 3.84
C LYS A 42 26.67 -15.89 4.77
N GLN A 43 26.36 -14.61 4.63
CA GLN A 43 25.20 -13.97 5.22
C GLN A 43 24.10 -13.92 4.17
N ASN A 44 23.16 -14.86 4.23
CA ASN A 44 22.02 -14.90 3.31
C ASN A 44 21.14 -13.63 3.48
N LYS A 45 21.50 -12.56 2.78
CA LYS A 45 20.78 -11.26 2.82
C LYS A 45 19.49 -11.27 2.00
N ASN A 46 19.13 -12.39 1.38
CA ASN A 46 17.95 -12.47 0.51
C ASN A 46 16.64 -12.14 1.25
N SER A 47 16.52 -12.53 2.50
CA SER A 47 15.34 -12.27 3.31
C SER A 47 15.13 -10.77 3.60
N LEU A 48 16.20 -9.98 3.70
CA LEU A 48 16.13 -8.54 3.93
C LEU A 48 15.50 -7.79 2.75
N PHE A 49 15.59 -8.36 1.54
CA PHE A 49 15.12 -7.73 0.31
C PHE A 49 13.85 -8.36 -0.24
N GLN A 50 13.09 -9.03 0.60
CA GLN A 50 11.74 -9.44 0.21
C GLN A 50 10.82 -8.21 0.15
N PRO A 51 10.01 -8.05 -0.92
CA PRO A 51 9.07 -6.95 -1.01
C PRO A 51 8.13 -6.91 0.20
N GLY A 52 7.96 -5.73 0.77
CA GLY A 52 7.21 -5.52 2.02
C GLY A 52 8.04 -5.64 3.30
N THR A 53 9.36 -5.87 3.19
CA THR A 53 10.26 -5.82 4.36
C THR A 53 10.65 -4.39 4.69
N LEU A 54 10.60 -4.02 5.96
CA LEU A 54 11.11 -2.73 6.46
C LEU A 54 12.53 -2.90 6.99
N ILE A 55 13.43 -2.11 6.46
CA ILE A 55 14.87 -2.14 6.75
C ILE A 55 15.37 -0.74 7.13
N GLU A 56 16.49 -0.72 7.79
CA GLU A 56 17.31 0.47 7.94
C GLU A 56 18.47 0.40 6.95
N VAL A 57 18.69 1.47 6.20
CA VAL A 57 19.74 1.55 5.19
C VAL A 57 20.63 2.76 5.42
N VAL A 58 21.97 2.53 5.42
CA VAL A 58 23.01 3.56 5.43
C VAL A 58 23.66 3.60 4.05
N PHE A 59 23.66 4.76 3.38
CA PHE A 59 24.17 4.88 2.02
C PHE A 59 24.75 6.27 1.74
N HIS A 60 25.56 6.36 0.69
CA HIS A 60 25.99 7.65 0.14
C HIS A 60 24.94 8.13 -0.87
N LYS A 61 24.25 9.24 -0.53
CA LYS A 61 23.32 9.86 -1.48
C LYS A 61 24.11 10.42 -2.67
N GLN A 62 23.76 9.94 -3.86
CA GLN A 62 24.29 10.38 -5.16
C GLN A 62 23.22 11.19 -5.89
N ASN A 63 23.64 12.10 -6.75
CA ASN A 63 22.71 12.94 -7.53
C ASN A 63 22.14 12.23 -8.76
N ARG A 64 22.70 11.09 -9.16
CA ARG A 64 22.23 10.29 -10.31
C ARG A 64 22.64 8.83 -10.17
N GLY A 65 21.80 7.94 -10.72
CA GLY A 65 22.09 6.53 -10.83
C GLY A 65 21.66 5.71 -9.60
N MET A 66 22.04 4.42 -9.59
CA MET A 66 21.67 3.51 -8.52
C MET A 66 22.51 3.77 -7.27
N MET A 67 21.83 3.83 -6.12
CA MET A 67 22.50 3.96 -4.82
C MET A 67 23.25 2.67 -4.48
N ARG A 68 24.27 2.82 -3.62
CA ARG A 68 24.99 1.68 -3.01
C ARG A 68 24.87 1.77 -1.51
N ALA A 69 24.28 0.77 -0.92
CA ALA A 69 24.19 0.68 0.53
C ALA A 69 25.56 0.32 1.12
N LYS A 70 25.93 1.02 2.17
CA LYS A 70 27.09 0.73 3.01
C LYS A 70 26.73 -0.31 4.08
N GLU A 71 25.59 -0.08 4.72
CA GLU A 71 25.06 -0.94 5.78
C GLU A 71 23.55 -1.13 5.57
N ILE A 72 23.05 -2.32 5.87
CA ILE A 72 21.64 -2.65 5.84
C ILE A 72 21.35 -3.57 7.02
N SER A 73 20.31 -3.23 7.77
CA SER A 73 19.82 -4.03 8.88
C SER A 73 18.31 -4.12 8.88
N LEU A 74 17.79 -5.22 9.41
CA LEU A 74 16.36 -5.33 9.68
C LEU A 74 16.01 -4.40 10.83
N ILE A 75 14.89 -3.70 10.75
CA ILE A 75 14.38 -2.92 11.87
C ILE A 75 13.96 -3.88 12.99
N SER A 76 14.35 -3.55 14.23
CA SER A 76 14.03 -4.37 15.39
C SER A 76 12.51 -4.61 15.51
N GLY A 77 12.14 -5.85 15.78
CA GLY A 77 10.73 -6.26 15.84
C GLY A 77 10.08 -6.49 14.48
N TRP A 78 10.80 -6.28 13.37
CA TRP A 78 10.30 -6.56 12.02
C TRP A 78 10.73 -7.96 11.60
N GLY A 79 9.76 -8.88 11.53
CA GLY A 79 9.94 -10.22 10.96
C GLY A 79 9.00 -10.42 9.79
N TYR A 80 9.51 -10.96 8.67
CA TYR A 80 8.63 -11.36 7.58
C TYR A 80 7.98 -12.70 7.93
N THR A 81 6.70 -12.66 8.29
CA THR A 81 5.91 -13.87 8.53
C THR A 81 5.16 -14.23 7.26
N HIS A 82 5.44 -15.41 6.71
CA HIS A 82 4.69 -15.93 5.57
C HIS A 82 3.33 -16.45 6.01
N HIS A 83 2.29 -15.83 5.51
CA HIS A 83 0.93 -16.32 5.60
C HIS A 83 0.24 -16.06 4.25
N PRO A 84 -0.31 -17.07 3.56
CA PRO A 84 -0.78 -16.94 2.18
C PRO A 84 -1.75 -15.75 1.98
N LEU A 85 -2.71 -15.56 2.88
CA LEU A 85 -3.68 -14.47 2.78
C LEU A 85 -3.04 -13.09 3.03
N HIS A 86 -2.14 -12.99 4.03
CA HIS A 86 -1.44 -11.74 4.32
C HIS A 86 -0.49 -11.36 3.17
N ASP A 87 0.17 -12.35 2.54
CA ASP A 87 1.06 -12.11 1.42
C ASP A 87 0.31 -11.56 0.20
N GLN A 88 -0.91 -12.02 -0.06
CA GLN A 88 -1.73 -11.49 -1.15
C GLN A 88 -2.15 -10.03 -0.89
N VAL A 89 -2.58 -9.70 0.34
CA VAL A 89 -2.88 -8.32 0.74
C VAL A 89 -1.61 -7.45 0.65
N ARG A 90 -0.46 -7.98 1.06
CA ARG A 90 0.85 -7.31 0.94
C ARG A 90 1.18 -6.99 -0.52
N TRP A 91 1.00 -7.94 -1.45
CA TRP A 91 1.23 -7.71 -2.88
C TRP A 91 0.30 -6.65 -3.45
N PHE A 92 -0.95 -6.62 -3.03
CA PHE A 92 -1.90 -5.59 -3.42
C PHE A 92 -1.42 -4.18 -3.00
N PHE A 93 -0.98 -4.01 -1.75
CA PHE A 93 -0.43 -2.74 -1.29
C PHE A 93 0.86 -2.35 -2.02
N LEU A 94 1.75 -3.31 -2.26
CA LEU A 94 2.99 -3.07 -3.00
C LEU A 94 2.73 -2.65 -4.44
N GLU A 95 1.70 -3.18 -5.09
CA GLU A 95 1.32 -2.78 -6.44
C GLU A 95 0.84 -1.32 -6.44
N ILE A 96 -0.02 -0.91 -5.51
CA ILE A 96 -0.46 0.47 -5.36
C ILE A 96 0.74 1.40 -5.16
N LEU A 97 1.60 1.09 -4.20
CA LEU A 97 2.81 1.89 -3.94
C LEU A 97 3.74 1.95 -5.16
N SER A 98 3.91 0.83 -5.88
CA SER A 98 4.73 0.81 -7.10
C SER A 98 4.20 1.71 -8.22
N HIS A 99 2.89 1.96 -8.25
CA HIS A 99 2.26 2.82 -9.25
C HIS A 99 2.22 4.29 -8.86
N SER A 100 2.18 4.59 -7.56
CA SER A 100 2.06 5.95 -7.04
C SER A 100 3.41 6.63 -6.76
N LEU A 101 4.40 5.84 -6.32
CA LEU A 101 5.68 6.41 -5.90
C LEU A 101 6.53 6.90 -7.08
N HIS A 102 7.07 8.09 -6.95
CA HIS A 102 8.01 8.69 -7.90
C HIS A 102 9.43 8.67 -7.34
N GLU A 103 10.43 8.49 -8.22
CA GLU A 103 11.83 8.46 -7.80
C GLU A 103 12.25 9.83 -7.25
N GLU A 104 12.98 9.81 -6.13
CA GLU A 104 13.54 10.99 -5.45
C GLU A 104 12.50 12.01 -4.94
N GLN A 105 11.22 11.60 -4.80
CA GLN A 105 10.18 12.42 -4.20
C GLN A 105 9.83 11.89 -2.81
N PRO A 106 10.20 12.59 -1.72
CA PRO A 106 9.83 12.21 -0.36
C PRO A 106 8.32 12.31 -0.14
N GLU A 107 7.75 11.26 0.44
CA GLU A 107 6.34 11.20 0.83
C GLU A 107 6.25 10.60 2.24
N GLU A 108 6.67 11.38 3.24
CA GLU A 108 6.81 10.89 4.62
C GLU A 108 5.51 10.36 5.20
N THR A 109 4.39 11.05 4.97
CA THR A 109 3.07 10.61 5.47
C THR A 109 2.65 9.29 4.84
N LEU A 110 2.90 9.10 3.54
CA LEU A 110 2.62 7.84 2.85
C LEU A 110 3.57 6.73 3.33
N PHE A 111 4.82 7.06 3.63
CA PHE A 111 5.77 6.11 4.23
C PHE A 111 5.27 5.64 5.59
N ASP A 112 4.86 6.54 6.47
CA ASP A 112 4.38 6.23 7.82
C ASP A 112 3.08 5.41 7.77
N LEU A 113 2.14 5.71 6.87
CA LEU A 113 0.96 4.89 6.60
C LEU A 113 1.36 3.47 6.15
N SER A 114 2.29 3.37 5.20
CA SER A 114 2.78 2.09 4.70
C SER A 114 3.44 1.28 5.82
N LYS A 115 4.31 1.89 6.62
CA LYS A 115 4.97 1.25 7.76
C LYS A 115 3.97 0.63 8.73
N ILE A 116 2.96 1.39 9.16
CA ILE A 116 1.91 0.92 10.09
C ILE A 116 1.13 -0.24 9.47
N THR A 117 0.77 -0.14 8.19
CA THR A 117 -0.03 -1.15 7.48
C THR A 117 0.74 -2.46 7.34
N PHE A 118 2.01 -2.40 6.91
CA PHE A 118 2.85 -3.59 6.77
C PHE A 118 3.23 -4.21 8.11
N GLN A 119 3.38 -3.39 9.16
CA GLN A 119 3.56 -3.89 10.52
C GLN A 119 2.34 -4.68 10.99
N SER A 120 1.14 -4.15 10.78
CA SER A 120 -0.11 -4.86 11.10
C SER A 120 -0.21 -6.23 10.41
N LEU A 121 0.19 -6.32 9.13
CA LEU A 121 0.25 -7.61 8.42
C LEU A 121 1.26 -8.58 9.04
N ASN A 122 2.42 -8.10 9.48
CA ASN A 122 3.43 -8.95 10.10
C ASN A 122 3.04 -9.44 11.50
N ASP A 123 2.32 -8.62 12.26
CA ASP A 123 1.84 -8.94 13.61
C ASP A 123 0.59 -9.84 13.60
N GLY A 124 0.15 -10.28 12.42
CA GLY A 124 -1.01 -11.17 12.27
C GLY A 124 -2.34 -10.43 12.42
N CYS A 125 -2.58 -9.44 11.55
CA CYS A 125 -3.79 -8.62 11.55
C CYS A 125 -5.07 -9.44 11.73
N LYS A 126 -5.80 -9.20 12.82
CA LYS A 126 -7.06 -9.88 13.14
C LYS A 126 -8.20 -9.52 12.18
N HIS A 127 -8.14 -8.32 11.61
CA HIS A 127 -9.18 -7.75 10.74
C HIS A 127 -8.72 -7.64 9.27
N LEU A 128 -8.04 -8.69 8.79
CA LEU A 128 -7.48 -8.74 7.45
C LEU A 128 -8.47 -8.32 6.33
N PRO A 129 -9.79 -8.70 6.36
CA PRO A 129 -10.73 -8.31 5.31
C PRO A 129 -11.07 -6.82 5.26
N ILE A 130 -10.83 -6.08 6.34
CA ILE A 130 -11.10 -4.63 6.42
C ILE A 130 -9.83 -3.81 6.10
N LEU A 131 -8.66 -4.37 6.33
CA LEU A 131 -7.38 -3.69 6.16
C LEU A 131 -7.20 -3.07 4.76
N PRO A 132 -7.58 -3.73 3.63
CA PRO A 132 -7.52 -3.10 2.30
C PRO A 132 -8.37 -1.85 2.17
N ILE A 133 -9.57 -1.84 2.77
CA ILE A 133 -10.46 -0.67 2.75
C ILE A 133 -9.83 0.48 3.52
N GLN A 134 -9.32 0.20 4.72
CA GLN A 134 -8.64 1.19 5.56
C GLN A 134 -7.42 1.78 4.85
N PHE A 135 -6.60 0.92 4.24
CA PHE A 135 -5.43 1.37 3.50
C PHE A 135 -5.82 2.26 2.31
N LEU A 136 -6.76 1.82 1.46
CA LEU A 136 -7.20 2.56 0.28
C LEU A 136 -7.77 3.93 0.65
N TYR A 137 -8.61 3.98 1.68
CA TYR A 137 -9.21 5.24 2.14
C TYR A 137 -8.15 6.22 2.64
N LYS A 138 -7.27 5.76 3.54
CA LYS A 138 -6.17 6.58 4.06
C LYS A 138 -5.14 6.93 2.99
N PHE A 139 -4.89 6.02 2.04
CA PHE A 139 -4.00 6.29 0.91
C PHE A 139 -4.52 7.45 0.06
N CYS A 140 -5.80 7.45 -0.29
CA CYS A 140 -6.42 8.56 -1.03
C CYS A 140 -6.27 9.89 -0.24
N ASP A 141 -6.45 9.86 1.06
CA ASP A 141 -6.32 11.05 1.91
C ASP A 141 -4.88 11.60 1.90
N VAL A 142 -3.88 10.75 2.19
CA VAL A 142 -2.47 11.19 2.28
C VAL A 142 -1.88 11.58 0.92
N THR A 143 -2.46 11.13 -0.18
CA THR A 143 -2.05 11.51 -1.55
C THR A 143 -2.83 12.70 -2.11
N GLY A 144 -3.64 13.37 -1.28
CA GLY A 144 -4.39 14.56 -1.67
C GLY A 144 -5.70 14.29 -2.45
N HIS A 145 -6.15 13.05 -2.47
CA HIS A 145 -7.39 12.60 -3.13
C HIS A 145 -8.42 12.11 -2.09
N GLY A 146 -8.45 12.73 -0.92
CA GLY A 146 -9.31 12.32 0.20
C GLY A 146 -10.80 12.29 -0.17
N ILE A 147 -11.47 11.19 0.17
CA ILE A 147 -12.92 11.04 0.01
C ILE A 147 -13.60 11.72 1.20
N GLN A 148 -14.33 12.80 0.94
CA GLN A 148 -15.01 13.55 1.98
C GLN A 148 -16.32 12.86 2.36
N ILE A 149 -16.37 12.25 3.56
CA ILE A 149 -17.60 11.71 4.11
C ILE A 149 -18.30 12.81 4.92
N THR A 150 -19.48 13.20 4.46
CA THR A 150 -20.33 14.25 5.06
C THR A 150 -21.74 13.71 5.25
N GLU A 151 -22.59 14.38 5.99
CA GLU A 151 -24.00 14.02 6.11
C GLU A 151 -24.72 13.99 4.76
N GLU A 152 -24.25 14.79 3.81
CA GLU A 152 -24.76 14.76 2.44
C GLU A 152 -24.37 13.46 1.72
N THR A 153 -23.10 13.09 1.73
CA THR A 153 -22.66 11.83 1.08
C THR A 153 -23.24 10.58 1.73
N LYS A 154 -23.49 10.60 3.05
CA LYS A 154 -24.19 9.51 3.75
C LYS A 154 -25.65 9.38 3.30
N ARG A 155 -26.27 10.47 2.88
CA ARG A 155 -27.67 10.49 2.42
C ARG A 155 -27.81 10.13 0.93
N ILE A 156 -26.97 10.68 0.06
CA ILE A 156 -27.12 10.59 -1.40
C ILE A 156 -26.02 9.78 -2.11
N GLY A 157 -24.93 9.46 -1.42
CA GLY A 157 -23.75 8.77 -1.96
C GLY A 157 -22.65 9.72 -2.43
N PHE A 158 -21.52 9.11 -2.83
CA PHE A 158 -20.33 9.77 -3.34
C PHE A 158 -20.07 9.31 -4.78
N ASP A 159 -19.89 10.23 -5.70
CA ASP A 159 -19.61 9.96 -7.12
C ASP A 159 -18.10 9.86 -7.33
N ILE A 160 -17.63 8.65 -7.69
CA ILE A 160 -16.20 8.35 -7.86
C ILE A 160 -15.58 9.04 -9.08
N LEU A 161 -16.36 9.43 -10.10
CA LEU A 161 -15.82 10.11 -11.28
C LEU A 161 -15.52 11.58 -10.98
N SER A 162 -16.42 12.26 -10.30
CA SER A 162 -16.25 13.67 -9.96
C SER A 162 -15.47 13.91 -8.67
N GLY A 163 -15.39 12.91 -7.77
CA GLY A 163 -14.83 13.06 -6.44
C GLY A 163 -15.69 13.94 -5.51
N MET A 164 -16.99 14.01 -5.75
CA MET A 164 -17.95 14.91 -5.06
C MET A 164 -19.19 14.14 -4.58
N PRO A 165 -20.03 14.72 -3.72
CA PRO A 165 -21.34 14.15 -3.41
C PRO A 165 -22.12 13.85 -4.69
N ALA A 166 -22.85 12.73 -4.71
CA ALA A 166 -23.61 12.28 -5.87
C ALA A 166 -24.74 13.29 -6.20
N THR A 167 -25.11 13.35 -7.47
CA THR A 167 -26.17 14.20 -7.99
C THR A 167 -27.19 13.37 -8.79
N SER A 168 -28.28 13.98 -9.25
CA SER A 168 -29.25 13.32 -10.14
C SER A 168 -28.65 12.85 -11.48
N LYS A 169 -27.44 13.31 -11.84
CA LYS A 169 -26.71 12.92 -13.04
C LYS A 169 -25.70 11.80 -12.77
N SER A 170 -25.41 11.48 -11.52
CA SER A 170 -24.47 10.44 -11.14
C SER A 170 -25.03 9.07 -11.50
N VAL A 171 -24.16 8.23 -12.09
CA VAL A 171 -24.52 6.88 -12.54
C VAL A 171 -24.29 5.90 -11.36
N PRO A 172 -25.29 5.06 -10.99
CA PRO A 172 -25.18 4.15 -9.85
C PRO A 172 -23.93 3.25 -9.87
N SER A 173 -23.49 2.80 -11.08
CA SER A 173 -22.26 2.02 -11.21
C SER A 173 -20.99 2.77 -10.77
N ASN A 174 -21.02 4.10 -10.75
CA ASN A 174 -19.89 4.96 -10.40
C ASN A 174 -20.11 5.66 -9.04
N MET A 175 -20.92 5.09 -8.19
CA MET A 175 -21.20 5.67 -6.86
C MET A 175 -20.79 4.72 -5.74
N ILE A 176 -20.32 5.30 -4.66
CA ILE A 176 -20.38 4.69 -3.32
C ILE A 176 -21.71 5.18 -2.74
N ASP A 177 -22.65 4.28 -2.48
CA ASP A 177 -23.94 4.66 -1.91
C ASP A 177 -23.80 5.16 -0.47
N GLY A 178 -24.86 5.78 0.06
CA GLY A 178 -24.82 6.42 1.38
C GLY A 178 -24.58 5.44 2.53
N GLU A 179 -25.06 4.19 2.40
CA GLU A 179 -24.81 3.13 3.38
C GLU A 179 -23.32 2.76 3.41
N LEU A 180 -22.70 2.59 2.25
CA LEU A 180 -21.26 2.32 2.13
C LEU A 180 -20.41 3.54 2.53
N CYS A 181 -20.88 4.77 2.31
CA CYS A 181 -20.21 5.96 2.84
C CYS A 181 -20.19 5.96 4.37
N SER A 182 -21.30 5.63 5.01
CA SER A 182 -21.39 5.51 6.47
C SER A 182 -20.48 4.37 6.99
N ALA A 183 -20.49 3.22 6.30
CA ALA A 183 -19.60 2.11 6.64
C ALA A 183 -18.11 2.48 6.49
N LEU A 184 -17.75 3.26 5.47
CA LEU A 184 -16.37 3.71 5.24
C LEU A 184 -15.89 4.62 6.38
N GLU A 185 -16.73 5.51 6.87
CA GLU A 185 -16.41 6.33 8.05
C GLU A 185 -16.17 5.44 9.28
N GLU A 186 -17.09 4.52 9.57
CA GLU A 186 -16.93 3.60 10.72
C GLU A 186 -15.65 2.77 10.63
N ILE A 187 -15.34 2.22 9.45
CA ILE A 187 -14.10 1.46 9.20
C ILE A 187 -12.85 2.31 9.46
N SER A 188 -12.93 3.62 9.19
CA SER A 188 -11.79 4.52 9.35
C SER A 188 -11.40 4.77 10.81
N ILE A 189 -12.36 4.66 11.73
CA ILE A 189 -12.20 4.97 13.16
C ILE A 189 -12.25 3.71 14.05
N ASN A 190 -12.91 2.64 13.61
CA ASN A 190 -13.15 1.43 14.38
C ASN A 190 -12.56 0.20 13.68
N ASN A 191 -11.47 -0.32 14.22
CA ASN A 191 -10.79 -1.51 13.66
C ASN A 191 -11.62 -2.79 13.80
N ASP A 192 -12.54 -2.86 14.77
CA ASP A 192 -13.38 -4.03 15.03
C ASP A 192 -14.70 -4.01 14.22
N PHE A 193 -14.88 -3.00 13.37
CA PHE A 193 -16.08 -2.90 12.52
C PHE A 193 -16.11 -4.05 11.52
N THR A 194 -17.25 -4.68 11.40
CA THR A 194 -17.46 -5.78 10.45
C THR A 194 -18.43 -5.37 9.35
N LEU A 195 -18.12 -5.76 8.12
CA LEU A 195 -18.94 -5.49 6.95
C LEU A 195 -19.20 -6.81 6.20
N PRO A 196 -20.44 -7.10 5.73
CA PRO A 196 -20.73 -8.28 4.93
C PRO A 196 -19.82 -8.40 3.71
N SER A 197 -19.42 -9.63 3.34
CA SER A 197 -18.46 -9.88 2.24
C SER A 197 -18.83 -9.19 0.93
N LYS A 198 -20.13 -9.15 0.58
CA LYS A 198 -20.63 -8.47 -0.64
C LYS A 198 -20.36 -6.96 -0.59
N GLN A 199 -20.63 -6.32 0.56
CA GLN A 199 -20.41 -4.89 0.76
C GLN A 199 -18.91 -4.57 0.80
N ARG A 200 -18.07 -5.39 1.47
CA ARG A 200 -16.62 -5.24 1.45
C ARG A 200 -16.05 -5.24 0.03
N ARG A 201 -16.44 -6.24 -0.78
CA ARG A 201 -16.00 -6.32 -2.19
C ARG A 201 -16.47 -5.13 -3.00
N SER A 202 -17.73 -4.72 -2.85
CA SER A 202 -18.26 -3.53 -3.51
C SER A 202 -17.44 -2.31 -3.17
N LEU A 203 -17.18 -2.09 -1.88
CA LEU A 203 -16.44 -0.92 -1.41
C LEU A 203 -14.99 -0.91 -1.89
N VAL A 204 -14.28 -2.06 -1.80
CA VAL A 204 -12.91 -2.16 -2.35
C VAL A 204 -12.89 -1.85 -3.84
N ASN A 205 -13.83 -2.38 -4.63
CA ASN A 205 -13.90 -2.10 -6.06
C ASN A 205 -14.10 -0.60 -6.34
N LYS A 206 -14.98 0.04 -5.60
CA LYS A 206 -15.24 1.49 -5.74
C LYS A 206 -14.03 2.33 -5.35
N LEU A 207 -13.36 1.98 -4.27
CA LEU A 207 -12.14 2.66 -3.83
C LEU A 207 -10.99 2.46 -4.82
N VAL A 208 -10.84 1.25 -5.39
CA VAL A 208 -9.85 0.99 -6.44
C VAL A 208 -10.16 1.79 -7.70
N GLN A 209 -11.42 1.80 -8.17
CA GLN A 209 -11.83 2.62 -9.32
C GLN A 209 -11.53 4.11 -9.08
N TYR A 210 -11.84 4.61 -7.89
CA TYR A 210 -11.54 5.99 -7.51
C TYR A 210 -10.04 6.27 -7.54
N LEU A 211 -9.24 5.39 -6.97
CA LEU A 211 -7.78 5.48 -6.95
C LEU A 211 -7.19 5.46 -8.37
N GLU A 212 -7.65 4.56 -9.24
CA GLU A 212 -7.20 4.45 -10.64
C GLU A 212 -7.54 5.72 -11.47
N ILE A 213 -8.61 6.41 -11.13
CA ILE A 213 -9.00 7.66 -11.79
C ILE A 213 -8.17 8.85 -11.29
N HIS A 214 -8.02 8.99 -9.98
CA HIS A 214 -7.53 10.22 -9.37
C HIS A 214 -6.08 10.17 -8.89
N ALA A 215 -5.65 9.06 -8.31
CA ALA A 215 -4.34 8.96 -7.68
C ALA A 215 -3.28 8.24 -8.53
N ILE A 216 -3.68 7.26 -9.34
CA ILE A 216 -2.78 6.51 -10.23
C ILE A 216 -3.33 6.41 -11.66
N PRO A 217 -3.64 7.52 -12.34
CA PRO A 217 -4.32 7.54 -13.62
C PRO A 217 -3.57 6.72 -14.68
N GLY A 218 -4.34 5.92 -15.45
CA GLY A 218 -3.79 5.05 -16.50
C GLY A 218 -3.09 3.80 -16.00
N LYS A 219 -3.20 3.47 -14.72
CA LYS A 219 -2.76 2.19 -14.13
C LYS A 219 -3.97 1.34 -13.78
N THR A 220 -3.79 0.02 -13.84
CA THR A 220 -4.80 -0.96 -13.42
C THR A 220 -4.16 -1.93 -12.45
N LEU A 221 -4.83 -2.19 -11.33
CA LEU A 221 -4.35 -3.08 -10.27
C LEU A 221 -4.69 -4.53 -10.62
N LYS A 222 -3.67 -5.30 -11.00
CA LYS A 222 -3.79 -6.73 -11.37
C LYS A 222 -4.03 -7.63 -10.16
N SER A 223 -3.55 -7.24 -8.99
CA SER A 223 -3.74 -7.99 -7.74
C SER A 223 -5.15 -7.88 -7.15
N LEU A 224 -6.01 -7.02 -7.72
CA LEU A 224 -7.39 -6.85 -7.24
C LEU A 224 -8.21 -8.15 -7.33
N ASP A 225 -8.11 -8.89 -8.44
CA ASP A 225 -8.85 -10.14 -8.62
C ASP A 225 -8.46 -11.19 -7.56
N ILE A 226 -7.18 -11.26 -7.24
CA ILE A 226 -6.66 -12.17 -6.20
C ILE A 226 -7.17 -11.74 -4.83
N LEU A 227 -7.12 -10.45 -4.52
CA LEU A 227 -7.65 -9.90 -3.28
C LEU A 227 -9.13 -10.22 -3.10
N GLN A 228 -9.93 -10.13 -4.15
CA GLN A 228 -11.36 -10.44 -4.12
C GLN A 228 -11.65 -11.91 -3.80
N MET A 229 -10.82 -12.85 -4.25
CA MET A 229 -10.95 -14.27 -3.89
C MET A 229 -10.82 -14.48 -2.37
N ILE A 230 -9.88 -13.78 -1.73
CA ILE A 230 -9.69 -13.86 -0.26
C ILE A 230 -10.89 -13.29 0.49
N MET A 231 -11.46 -12.20 -0.03
CA MET A 231 -12.62 -11.56 0.61
C MET A 231 -13.91 -12.39 0.51
N GLN A 232 -13.91 -13.49 -0.27
CA GLN A 232 -15.05 -14.42 -0.41
C GLN A 232 -15.10 -15.48 0.68
N GLU A 233 -13.97 -15.85 1.29
CA GLU A 233 -13.94 -16.89 2.28
C GLU A 233 -14.66 -16.45 3.56
N PRO A 234 -15.61 -17.28 4.08
CA PRO A 234 -16.14 -17.08 5.42
C PRO A 234 -15.01 -17.27 6.41
N GLN A 235 -14.82 -16.34 7.31
CA GLN A 235 -13.94 -16.55 8.46
C GLN A 235 -14.55 -17.67 9.31
N SER A 236 -13.90 -18.84 9.31
CA SER A 236 -14.17 -19.94 10.23
C SER A 236 -13.59 -19.63 11.60
#